data_5dc5fa2b6598981c93a882a91ea1755d
#
_entry.id   5dc5fa2b6598981c93a882a91ea1755d
#
_cell.length_a   1.000
_cell.length_b   1.000
_cell.length_c   1.000
_cell.angle_alpha   90.00
_cell.angle_beta   90.00
_cell.angle_gamma   90.00
#
_symmetry.space_group_name_H-M   'P 1'
#
loop_
_entity.id
_entity.type
_entity.pdbx_description
1 polymer ?
#
loop_
_entity_poly.entity_id
_entity_poly.type
_entity_poly.pdbx_seq_one_letter_code
_entity_poly.pdbx_strand_id
1 'polypeptide(L)'
;MNDAHRMQSPDQDALESVFGRSLLTTQEWSTADLATVRRVVRILADLDRRGIRTPLCPNELAWAVFFDQSTRTKSAWAGAAARLGMQPVIVDGSSTQVSHGETAAETGAMLGMNSHAMGIRH
;
A
#
# COMPACT_ATOMS: atom_id res chain seq x y z
N MET A 1 -34.00 -13.07 -6.00
CA MET A 1 -33.25 -11.88 -5.54
C MET A 1 -31.97 -11.80 -6.34
N ASN A 2 -31.90 -10.81 -7.21
CA ASN A 2 -30.83 -10.68 -8.18
C ASN A 2 -29.55 -10.23 -7.53
N ASP A 3 -28.54 -11.09 -7.46
CA ASP A 3 -27.14 -10.75 -7.18
C ASP A 3 -26.49 -10.06 -8.38
N ALA A 4 -27.10 -8.97 -8.84
CA ALA A 4 -26.65 -8.23 -10.00
C ALA A 4 -25.49 -7.23 -9.72
N HIS A 5 -24.84 -7.36 -8.57
CA HIS A 5 -23.60 -6.62 -8.27
C HIS A 5 -22.44 -7.55 -7.97
N ARG A 6 -22.21 -8.53 -8.83
CA ARG A 6 -20.86 -9.05 -8.99
C ARG A 6 -19.99 -7.84 -9.32
N MET A 7 -19.16 -7.42 -8.37
CA MET A 7 -18.17 -6.40 -8.64
C MET A 7 -17.27 -6.92 -9.77
N GLN A 8 -17.50 -6.40 -10.98
CA GLN A 8 -16.67 -6.75 -12.12
C GLN A 8 -15.25 -6.33 -11.82
N SER A 9 -14.28 -7.20 -12.07
CA SER A 9 -12.87 -6.83 -12.01
C SER A 9 -12.61 -5.63 -12.93
N PRO A 10 -11.66 -4.74 -12.60
CA PRO A 10 -11.15 -3.78 -13.57
C PRO A 10 -10.66 -4.52 -14.80
N ASP A 11 -10.79 -3.90 -15.97
CA ASP A 11 -10.19 -4.47 -17.17
C ASP A 11 -8.65 -4.42 -17.11
N GLN A 12 -8.00 -5.19 -17.97
CA GLN A 12 -6.55 -5.32 -17.97
C GLN A 12 -5.86 -3.98 -18.25
N ASP A 13 -6.36 -3.20 -19.22
CA ASP A 13 -5.77 -1.91 -19.58
C ASP A 13 -5.84 -0.91 -18.43
N ALA A 14 -6.97 -0.90 -17.69
CA ALA A 14 -7.14 -0.06 -16.51
C ALA A 14 -6.18 -0.47 -15.37
N LEU A 15 -5.90 -1.74 -15.20
CA LEU A 15 -4.91 -2.21 -14.23
C LEU A 15 -3.48 -1.84 -14.65
N GLU A 16 -3.16 -1.98 -15.92
CA GLU A 16 -1.85 -1.61 -16.45
C GLU A 16 -1.56 -0.11 -16.32
N SER A 17 -2.58 0.74 -16.45
CA SER A 17 -2.41 2.18 -16.30
C SER A 17 -1.99 2.62 -14.88
N VAL A 18 -2.29 1.81 -13.87
CA VAL A 18 -1.93 2.09 -12.47
C VAL A 18 -0.77 1.26 -11.95
N PHE A 19 -0.33 0.25 -12.71
CA PHE A 19 0.72 -0.67 -12.31
C PHE A 19 2.07 0.05 -12.12
N GLY A 20 2.75 -0.28 -11.03
CA GLY A 20 4.09 0.23 -10.72
C GLY A 20 4.15 1.70 -10.34
N ARG A 21 3.01 2.37 -10.20
CA ARG A 21 2.97 3.79 -9.85
C ARG A 21 2.94 3.99 -8.33
N SER A 22 3.64 5.03 -7.87
CA SER A 22 3.58 5.49 -6.48
C SER A 22 2.50 6.55 -6.29
N LEU A 23 1.69 6.43 -5.25
CA LEU A 23 0.67 7.41 -4.90
C LEU A 23 1.28 8.45 -3.96
N LEU A 24 1.86 9.51 -4.53
CA LEU A 24 2.41 10.65 -3.77
C LEU A 24 1.37 11.74 -3.55
N THR A 25 0.61 12.04 -4.59
CA THR A 25 -0.51 12.98 -4.56
C THR A 25 -1.60 12.54 -5.52
N THR A 26 -2.85 12.79 -5.19
CA THR A 26 -3.98 12.46 -6.06
C THR A 26 -4.09 13.36 -7.29
N GLN A 27 -3.47 14.55 -7.29
CA GLN A 27 -3.47 15.45 -8.42
C GLN A 27 -2.74 14.90 -9.66
N GLU A 28 -1.81 13.97 -9.45
CA GLU A 28 -1.07 13.32 -10.55
C GLU A 28 -1.82 12.11 -11.15
N TRP A 29 -2.98 11.79 -10.60
CA TRP A 29 -3.78 10.64 -11.02
C TRP A 29 -5.05 11.09 -11.74
N SER A 30 -5.36 10.47 -12.86
CA SER A 30 -6.64 10.70 -13.54
C SER A 30 -7.80 10.19 -12.67
N THR A 31 -9.00 10.73 -12.91
CA THR A 31 -10.21 10.24 -12.26
C THR A 31 -10.46 8.75 -12.56
N ALA A 32 -10.12 8.31 -13.77
CA ALA A 32 -10.23 6.91 -14.18
C ALA A 32 -9.27 6.00 -13.38
N ASP A 33 -8.00 6.43 -13.24
CA ASP A 33 -7.01 5.68 -12.44
C ASP A 33 -7.42 5.57 -10.96
N LEU A 34 -7.88 6.67 -10.37
CA LEU A 34 -8.39 6.67 -8.99
C LEU A 34 -9.63 5.79 -8.84
N ALA A 35 -10.52 5.76 -9.83
CA ALA A 35 -11.67 4.87 -9.84
C ALA A 35 -11.24 3.40 -9.90
N THR A 36 -10.20 3.08 -10.68
CA THR A 36 -9.61 1.73 -10.77
C THR A 36 -9.04 1.29 -9.43
N VAL A 37 -8.24 2.14 -8.78
CA VAL A 37 -7.69 1.84 -7.43
C VAL A 37 -8.82 1.60 -6.42
N ARG A 38 -9.83 2.48 -6.39
CA ARG A 38 -10.98 2.32 -5.48
C ARG A 38 -11.75 1.02 -5.72
N ARG A 39 -11.83 0.58 -6.96
CA ARG A 39 -12.48 -0.68 -7.32
C ARG A 39 -11.70 -1.88 -6.79
N VAL A 40 -10.38 -1.89 -6.95
CA VAL A 40 -9.50 -2.92 -6.36
C VAL A 40 -9.64 -2.96 -4.85
N VAL A 41 -9.62 -1.80 -4.19
CA VAL A 41 -9.83 -1.70 -2.73
C VAL A 41 -11.15 -2.34 -2.29
N ARG A 42 -12.25 -2.08 -3.00
CA ARG A 42 -13.56 -2.68 -2.68
C ARG A 42 -13.58 -4.19 -2.86
N ILE A 43 -12.95 -4.70 -3.93
CA ILE A 43 -12.83 -6.14 -4.17
C ILE A 43 -12.06 -6.81 -3.04
N LEU A 44 -10.90 -6.27 -2.67
CA LEU A 44 -10.09 -6.83 -1.59
C LEU A 44 -10.80 -6.75 -0.23
N ALA A 45 -11.49 -5.65 0.05
CA ALA A 45 -12.28 -5.50 1.27
C ALA A 45 -13.45 -6.50 1.33
N ASP A 46 -14.10 -6.79 0.21
CA ASP A 46 -15.16 -7.79 0.16
C ASP A 46 -14.62 -9.20 0.40
N LEU A 47 -13.52 -9.55 -0.24
CA LEU A 47 -12.86 -10.83 -0.02
C LEU A 47 -12.45 -11.00 1.44
N ASP A 48 -11.88 -9.97 2.05
CA ASP A 48 -11.47 -10.01 3.47
C ASP A 48 -12.67 -10.21 4.41
N ARG A 49 -13.79 -9.51 4.17
CA ARG A 49 -15.03 -9.71 4.95
C ARG A 49 -15.58 -11.13 4.84
N ARG A 50 -15.38 -11.78 3.72
CA ARG A 50 -15.78 -13.18 3.48
C ARG A 50 -14.76 -14.19 4.01
N GLY A 51 -13.70 -13.73 4.67
CA GLY A 51 -12.64 -14.58 5.20
C GLY A 51 -11.74 -15.19 4.13
N ILE A 52 -11.81 -14.69 2.88
CA ILE A 52 -10.98 -15.16 1.78
C ILE A 52 -9.64 -14.39 1.84
N ARG A 53 -8.54 -15.14 1.99
CA ARG A 53 -7.21 -14.55 1.99
C ARG A 53 -6.65 -14.48 0.57
N THR A 54 -5.96 -13.37 0.29
CA THR A 54 -5.40 -13.06 -1.02
C THR A 54 -3.90 -12.78 -0.92
N PRO A 55 -3.05 -13.82 -0.73
CA PRO A 55 -1.60 -13.64 -0.63
C PRO A 55 -1.00 -13.34 -2.02
N LEU A 56 -1.30 -12.16 -2.56
CA LEU A 56 -0.88 -11.74 -3.90
C LEU A 56 0.60 -11.38 -3.99
N CYS A 57 1.22 -11.02 -2.87
CA CYS A 57 2.59 -10.55 -2.79
C CYS A 57 3.38 -11.38 -1.74
N PRO A 58 3.48 -12.70 -1.92
CA PRO A 58 4.11 -13.56 -0.93
C PRO A 58 5.61 -13.28 -0.82
N ASN A 59 6.11 -13.23 0.41
CA ASN A 59 7.53 -12.99 0.73
C ASN A 59 8.07 -11.60 0.35
N GLU A 60 7.21 -10.67 -0.03
CA GLU A 60 7.59 -9.29 -0.28
C GLU A 60 7.62 -8.49 1.03
N LEU A 61 8.44 -7.45 1.08
CA LEU A 61 8.62 -6.59 2.24
C LEU A 61 7.83 -5.29 2.08
N ALA A 62 7.02 -4.95 3.09
CA ALA A 62 6.26 -3.69 3.14
C ALA A 62 6.72 -2.83 4.33
N TRP A 63 7.38 -1.71 4.05
CA TRP A 63 7.81 -0.76 5.06
C TRP A 63 6.72 0.27 5.37
N ALA A 64 6.54 0.57 6.66
CA ALA A 64 5.76 1.69 7.14
C ALA A 64 6.65 2.62 7.96
N VAL A 65 6.99 3.77 7.41
CA VAL A 65 7.88 4.74 8.04
C VAL A 65 7.05 5.88 8.60
N PHE A 66 7.06 6.04 9.91
CA PHE A 66 6.27 7.04 10.61
C PHE A 66 7.15 7.96 11.44
N PHE A 67 7.01 9.25 11.20
CA PHE A 67 7.66 10.29 12.01
C PHE A 67 6.78 10.77 13.16
N ASP A 68 5.48 10.42 13.12
CA ASP A 68 4.50 10.75 14.15
C ASP A 68 3.94 9.51 14.85
N GLN A 69 3.35 9.73 16.02
CA GLN A 69 2.54 8.72 16.69
C GLN A 69 1.28 8.43 15.86
N SER A 70 1.09 7.20 15.46
CA SER A 70 -0.05 6.84 14.60
C SER A 70 -0.45 5.38 14.77
N THR A 71 -1.19 5.08 15.82
CA THR A 71 -1.63 3.70 16.12
C THR A 71 -2.52 3.12 15.03
N ARG A 72 -3.54 3.88 14.59
CA ARG A 72 -4.51 3.37 13.59
C ARG A 72 -3.87 3.07 12.25
N THR A 73 -3.08 4.00 11.72
CA THR A 73 -2.47 3.84 10.39
C THR A 73 -1.40 2.76 10.38
N LYS A 74 -0.58 2.68 11.44
CA LYS A 74 0.40 1.59 11.60
C LYS A 74 -0.29 0.23 11.62
N SER A 75 -1.35 0.09 12.41
CA SER A 75 -2.14 -1.14 12.49
C SER A 75 -2.79 -1.50 11.15
N ALA A 76 -3.39 -0.52 10.48
CA ALA A 76 -4.02 -0.73 9.17
C ALA A 76 -3.00 -1.16 8.10
N TRP A 77 -1.83 -0.52 8.06
CA TRP A 77 -0.76 -0.88 7.14
C TRP A 77 -0.26 -2.31 7.38
N ALA A 78 0.08 -2.63 8.62
CA ALA A 78 0.56 -3.96 8.99
C ALA A 78 -0.46 -5.04 8.68
N GLY A 79 -1.73 -4.79 8.98
CA GLY A 79 -2.83 -5.72 8.69
C GLY A 79 -3.04 -5.93 7.19
N ALA A 80 -2.97 -4.87 6.40
CA ALA A 80 -3.12 -4.95 4.94
C ALA A 80 -1.94 -5.72 4.30
N ALA A 81 -0.71 -5.40 4.70
CA ALA A 81 0.48 -6.09 4.22
C ALA A 81 0.42 -7.59 4.52
N ALA A 82 0.09 -7.96 5.77
CA ALA A 82 -0.04 -9.36 6.17
C ALA A 82 -1.12 -10.11 5.37
N ARG A 83 -2.27 -9.47 5.08
CA ARG A 83 -3.34 -10.07 4.25
C ARG A 83 -2.93 -10.30 2.81
N LEU A 84 -2.04 -9.46 2.28
CA LEU A 84 -1.47 -9.64 0.95
C LEU A 84 -0.30 -10.62 0.89
N GLY A 85 0.08 -11.22 2.02
CA GLY A 85 1.22 -12.15 2.11
C GLY A 85 2.58 -11.47 2.27
N MET A 86 2.58 -10.14 2.41
CA MET A 86 3.81 -9.36 2.63
C MET A 86 4.26 -9.45 4.10
N GLN A 87 5.55 -9.25 4.32
CA GLN A 87 6.10 -9.04 5.65
C GLN A 87 6.05 -7.55 5.99
N PRO A 88 5.21 -7.12 6.95
CA PRO A 88 5.18 -5.72 7.37
C PRO A 88 6.35 -5.39 8.30
N VAL A 89 6.97 -4.24 8.09
CA VAL A 89 7.97 -3.68 9.01
C VAL A 89 7.58 -2.25 9.34
N ILE A 90 7.43 -1.96 10.62
CA ILE A 90 7.12 -0.62 11.11
C ILE A 90 8.43 0.04 11.54
N VAL A 91 8.72 1.18 10.94
CA VAL A 91 9.92 1.97 11.22
C VAL A 91 9.51 3.28 11.89
N ASP A 92 10.12 3.56 13.03
CA ASP A 92 10.06 4.88 13.62
C ASP A 92 11.03 5.80 12.87
N GLY A 93 10.48 6.79 12.16
CA GLY A 93 11.28 7.73 11.36
C GLY A 93 12.29 8.51 12.20
N SER A 94 11.97 8.79 13.48
CA SER A 94 12.90 9.48 14.39
C SER A 94 14.12 8.63 14.77
N SER A 95 14.04 7.32 14.61
CA SER A 95 15.16 6.39 14.86
C SER A 95 16.00 6.10 13.62
N THR A 96 15.67 6.69 12.48
CA THR A 96 16.46 6.57 11.25
C THR A 96 17.69 7.48 11.29
N GLN A 97 18.64 7.25 10.38
CA GLN A 97 19.86 8.06 10.27
C GLN A 97 19.61 9.51 9.82
N VAL A 98 18.39 9.85 9.43
CA VAL A 98 17.99 11.26 9.18
C VAL A 98 18.26 12.14 10.40
N SER A 99 18.04 11.63 11.61
CA SER A 99 18.39 12.34 12.86
C SER A 99 19.90 12.55 13.07
N HIS A 100 20.73 11.83 12.34
CA HIS A 100 22.20 11.91 12.39
C HIS A 100 22.82 12.54 11.13
N GLY A 101 22.03 13.25 10.33
CA GLY A 101 22.50 14.01 9.18
C GLY A 101 22.40 13.31 7.82
N GLU A 102 21.85 12.08 7.76
CA GLU A 102 21.50 11.47 6.49
C GLU A 102 20.29 12.21 5.87
N THR A 103 20.33 12.45 4.58
CA THR A 103 19.22 13.11 3.90
C THR A 103 18.01 12.17 3.78
N ALA A 104 16.80 12.74 3.69
CA ALA A 104 15.60 11.97 3.45
C ALA A 104 15.65 11.17 2.12
N ALA A 105 16.35 11.72 1.12
CA ALA A 105 16.56 11.05 -0.17
C ALA A 105 17.45 9.81 -0.03
N GLU A 106 18.54 9.89 0.74
CA GLU A 106 19.44 8.76 1.00
C GLU A 106 18.73 7.66 1.80
N THR A 107 18.04 8.03 2.88
CA THR A 107 17.23 7.08 3.67
C THR A 107 16.15 6.43 2.82
N GLY A 108 15.43 7.22 2.03
CA GLY A 108 14.38 6.71 1.14
C GLY A 108 14.91 5.75 0.09
N ALA A 109 16.06 6.06 -0.51
CA ALA A 109 16.71 5.18 -1.49
C ALA A 109 17.15 3.85 -0.85
N MET A 110 17.76 3.89 0.32
CA MET A 110 18.20 2.70 1.05
C MET A 110 17.01 1.80 1.46
N LEU A 111 15.94 2.39 1.99
CA LEU A 111 14.72 1.65 2.31
C LEU A 111 14.06 1.08 1.05
N GLY A 112 14.04 1.85 -0.03
CA GLY A 112 13.47 1.43 -1.32
C GLY A 112 14.20 0.25 -1.96
N MET A 113 15.52 0.15 -1.78
CA MET A 113 16.28 -1.00 -2.27
C MET A 113 15.89 -2.32 -1.59
N ASN A 114 15.39 -2.26 -0.38
CA ASN A 114 15.07 -3.41 0.45
C ASN A 114 13.57 -3.65 0.63
N SER A 115 12.72 -2.92 -0.08
CA SER A 115 11.27 -3.05 0.05
C SER A 115 10.57 -3.13 -1.30
N HIS A 116 9.42 -3.78 -1.32
CA HIS A 116 8.53 -3.87 -2.47
C HIS A 116 7.40 -2.82 -2.38
N ALA A 117 7.06 -2.42 -1.18
CA ALA A 117 6.12 -1.34 -0.92
C ALA A 117 6.56 -0.52 0.29
N MET A 118 6.35 0.79 0.24
CA MET A 118 6.67 1.69 1.33
C MET A 118 5.56 2.73 1.50
N GLY A 119 5.07 2.87 2.73
CA GLY A 119 4.19 3.95 3.13
C GLY A 119 4.91 4.87 4.12
N ILE A 120 4.83 6.18 3.89
CA ILE A 120 5.48 7.18 4.73
C ILE A 120 4.44 8.15 5.26
N ARG A 121 4.52 8.47 6.53
CA ARG A 121 3.79 9.56 7.17
C ARG A 121 4.76 10.49 7.88
N HIS A 122 4.70 11.77 7.48
CA HIS A 122 5.55 12.84 8.03
C HIS A 122 4.69 14.01 8.49
#